data_a4a2824692ba80ebcaabd1ca6a6fb031
#
_entry.id   a4a2824692ba80ebcaabd1ca6a6fb031
#
_cell.length_a   1.000
_cell.length_b   1.000
_cell.length_c   1.000
_cell.angle_alpha   90.00
_cell.angle_beta   90.00
_cell.angle_gamma   90.00
#
_symmetry.space_group_name_H-M   'P 1'
#
loop_
_entity.id
_entity.type
_entity.pdbx_description
1 polymer ?
#
loop_
_entity_poly.entity_id
_entity_poly.type
_entity_poly.pdbx_seq_one_letter_code
_entity_poly.pdbx_strand_id
1 'polypeptide(L)'
;MSFKVEFKNYLDELHKSLCDVSDWMYENPELSFEEFETSKYLVEYLKKYNSDVVYPTHNLDTAFEITFGKDGPLVVLCVEYDALPEIGHACGHNIIATCSIGAGLGLRNLVDKLGIRVKLLGTPAEEGGGGKIILLENGAFELSLIHI
;
A
#
# COMPACT_ATOMS: atom_id res chain seq x y z
N MET A 1 13.72 -17.98 16.31
CA MET A 1 13.42 -16.54 16.55
C MET A 1 11.91 -16.40 16.51
N SER A 2 11.30 -15.55 17.36
CA SER A 2 9.83 -15.34 17.27
C SER A 2 9.49 -14.49 16.04
N PHE A 3 8.32 -14.72 15.43
CA PHE A 3 7.84 -13.92 14.29
C PHE A 3 7.87 -12.41 14.54
N LYS A 4 7.56 -11.99 15.79
CA LYS A 4 7.60 -10.59 16.18
C LYS A 4 9.00 -9.98 16.08
N VAL A 5 10.02 -10.71 16.46
CA VAL A 5 11.42 -10.24 16.38
C VAL A 5 11.88 -10.21 14.92
N GLU A 6 11.54 -11.24 14.15
CA GLU A 6 11.88 -11.32 12.73
C GLU A 6 11.21 -10.18 11.94
N PHE A 7 9.91 -9.93 12.17
CA PHE A 7 9.16 -8.81 11.60
C PHE A 7 9.79 -7.46 11.97
N LYS A 8 10.11 -7.25 13.26
CA LYS A 8 10.75 -6.01 13.71
C LYS A 8 12.08 -5.75 13.01
N ASN A 9 12.92 -6.78 12.87
CA ASN A 9 14.20 -6.63 12.19
C ASN A 9 14.03 -6.19 10.72
N TYR A 10 13.03 -6.75 9.99
CA TYR A 10 12.73 -6.31 8.63
C TYR A 10 12.26 -4.85 8.57
N LEU A 11 11.45 -4.41 9.54
CA LEU A 11 11.04 -3.01 9.63
C LEU A 11 12.21 -2.07 9.93
N ASP A 12 13.12 -2.47 10.83
CA ASP A 12 14.31 -1.68 11.15
C ASP A 12 15.20 -1.48 9.91
N GLU A 13 15.32 -2.50 9.04
CA GLU A 13 16.05 -2.40 7.76
C GLU A 13 15.37 -1.44 6.76
N LEU A 14 14.04 -1.37 6.78
CA LEU A 14 13.26 -0.53 5.87
C LEU A 14 13.08 0.91 6.38
N HIS A 15 13.30 1.15 7.66
CA HIS A 15 12.90 2.38 8.36
C HIS A 15 13.29 3.65 7.59
N LYS A 16 14.58 3.79 7.23
CA LYS A 16 15.04 5.00 6.53
C LYS A 16 14.33 5.20 5.19
N SER A 17 14.21 4.14 4.39
CA SER A 17 13.59 4.25 3.06
C SER A 17 12.09 4.50 3.14
N LEU A 18 11.41 4.03 4.18
CA LEU A 18 10.00 4.34 4.43
C LEU A 18 9.81 5.80 4.85
N CYS A 19 10.71 6.36 5.68
CA CYS A 19 10.71 7.79 5.97
C CYS A 19 10.91 8.62 4.69
N ASP A 20 11.89 8.25 3.86
CA ASP A 20 12.16 8.93 2.59
C ASP A 20 10.92 8.91 1.66
N VAL A 21 10.12 7.82 1.66
CA VAL A 21 8.84 7.73 0.91
C VAL A 21 7.80 8.69 1.50
N SER A 22 7.62 8.71 2.82
CA SER A 22 6.67 9.60 3.48
C SER A 22 7.00 11.07 3.23
N ASP A 23 8.27 11.43 3.33
CA ASP A 23 8.74 12.81 3.13
C ASP A 23 8.53 13.24 1.68
N TRP A 24 8.84 12.35 0.72
CA TRP A 24 8.61 12.62 -0.70
C TRP A 24 7.12 12.88 -1.00
N MET A 25 6.22 12.05 -0.47
CA MET A 25 4.77 12.25 -0.63
C MET A 25 4.32 13.58 -0.03
N TYR A 26 4.82 13.92 1.17
CA TYR A 26 4.50 15.17 1.84
C TYR A 26 4.90 16.40 1.03
N GLU A 27 6.05 16.34 0.35
CA GLU A 27 6.56 17.40 -0.51
C GLU A 27 5.89 17.47 -1.89
N ASN A 28 5.21 16.38 -2.32
CA ASN A 28 4.58 16.26 -3.63
C ASN A 28 3.10 15.82 -3.50
N PRO A 29 2.24 16.61 -2.84
CA PRO A 29 0.85 16.24 -2.63
C PRO A 29 0.04 16.27 -3.93
N GLU A 30 -0.73 15.21 -4.19
CA GLU A 30 -1.64 15.10 -5.32
C GLU A 30 -3.06 14.83 -4.83
N LEU A 31 -4.06 15.37 -5.53
CA LEU A 31 -5.46 15.29 -5.13
C LEU A 31 -6.10 13.96 -5.59
N SER A 32 -7.27 13.68 -5.01
CA SER A 32 -8.07 12.49 -5.32
C SER A 32 -8.26 12.28 -6.84
N PHE A 33 -7.95 11.08 -7.32
CA PHE A 33 -7.93 10.64 -8.73
C PHE A 33 -6.84 11.27 -9.61
N GLU A 34 -6.02 12.16 -9.07
CA GLU A 34 -4.92 12.81 -9.79
C GLU A 34 -3.54 12.39 -9.26
N GLU A 35 -3.47 11.31 -8.46
CA GLU A 35 -2.28 10.83 -7.76
C GLU A 35 -1.32 10.06 -8.70
N PHE A 36 -1.07 10.57 -9.91
CA PHE A 36 -0.31 9.86 -10.94
C PHE A 36 1.17 9.70 -10.60
N GLU A 37 1.82 10.75 -10.14
CA GLU A 37 3.24 10.66 -9.78
C GLU A 37 3.43 9.91 -8.46
N THR A 38 2.52 10.09 -7.50
CA THR A 38 2.54 9.39 -6.21
C THR A 38 2.37 7.89 -6.40
N SER A 39 1.33 7.46 -7.13
CA SER A 39 1.09 6.03 -7.39
C SER A 39 2.25 5.39 -8.12
N LYS A 40 2.80 6.05 -9.14
CA LYS A 40 3.96 5.60 -9.89
C LYS A 40 5.22 5.49 -9.01
N TYR A 41 5.46 6.48 -8.16
CA TYR A 41 6.57 6.47 -7.21
C TYR A 41 6.49 5.28 -6.24
N LEU A 42 5.30 5.04 -5.67
CA LEU A 42 5.05 3.91 -4.78
C LEU A 42 5.21 2.57 -5.50
N VAL A 43 4.73 2.45 -6.74
CA VAL A 43 4.91 1.27 -7.59
C VAL A 43 6.40 0.99 -7.84
N GLU A 44 7.19 2.01 -8.23
CA GLU A 44 8.63 1.84 -8.45
C GLU A 44 9.37 1.52 -7.13
N TYR A 45 8.93 2.04 -6.01
CA TYR A 45 9.44 1.65 -4.70
C TYR A 45 9.18 0.17 -4.40
N LEU A 46 7.95 -0.32 -4.62
CA LEU A 46 7.56 -1.71 -4.38
C LEU A 46 8.25 -2.70 -5.32
N LYS A 47 8.48 -2.33 -6.58
CA LYS A 47 9.21 -3.15 -7.56
C LYS A 47 10.63 -3.53 -7.14
N LYS A 48 11.26 -2.76 -6.25
CA LYS A 48 12.58 -3.11 -5.66
C LYS A 48 12.53 -4.42 -4.85
N TYR A 49 11.34 -4.80 -4.37
CA TYR A 49 11.12 -5.94 -3.51
C TYR A 49 10.40 -7.11 -4.19
N ASN A 50 9.58 -6.82 -5.18
CA ASN A 50 8.93 -7.81 -6.04
C ASN A 50 8.47 -7.12 -7.34
N SER A 51 8.75 -7.73 -8.49
CA SER A 51 8.37 -7.23 -9.81
C SER A 51 6.88 -7.36 -10.15
N ASP A 52 6.12 -8.16 -9.40
CA ASP A 52 4.76 -8.56 -9.72
C ASP A 52 3.70 -7.51 -9.25
N VAL A 53 4.07 -6.23 -9.27
CA VAL A 53 3.15 -5.12 -9.03
C VAL A 53 2.26 -4.95 -10.25
N VAL A 54 0.95 -5.01 -10.06
CA VAL A 54 -0.06 -4.71 -11.09
C VAL A 54 -0.42 -3.22 -11.00
N TYR A 55 -0.21 -2.49 -12.08
CA TYR A 55 -0.48 -1.04 -12.17
C TYR A 55 -0.67 -0.62 -13.63
N PRO A 56 -1.74 0.14 -13.99
CA PRO A 56 -2.92 0.39 -13.16
C PRO A 56 -3.79 -0.85 -12.97
N THR A 57 -4.74 -0.82 -12.03
CA THR A 57 -5.61 -1.96 -11.74
C THR A 57 -7.04 -1.54 -11.37
N HIS A 58 -7.97 -2.50 -11.39
CA HIS A 58 -9.36 -2.35 -10.94
C HIS A 58 -10.10 -1.13 -11.53
N ASN A 59 -9.80 -0.81 -12.79
CA ASN A 59 -10.41 0.30 -13.53
C ASN A 59 -10.18 1.69 -12.90
N LEU A 60 -9.05 1.84 -12.18
CA LEU A 60 -8.55 3.10 -11.64
C LEU A 60 -7.11 3.32 -12.09
N ASP A 61 -6.84 4.44 -12.74
CA ASP A 61 -5.55 4.75 -13.37
C ASP A 61 -4.42 4.91 -12.34
N THR A 62 -4.74 5.28 -11.12
CA THR A 62 -3.78 5.49 -10.04
C THR A 62 -3.74 4.36 -9.02
N ALA A 63 -4.63 3.33 -9.14
CA ALA A 63 -4.63 2.18 -8.25
C ALA A 63 -3.56 1.16 -8.63
N PHE A 64 -3.00 0.48 -7.63
CA PHE A 64 -2.05 -0.62 -7.81
C PHE A 64 -2.31 -1.75 -6.81
N GLU A 65 -1.79 -2.94 -7.10
CA GLU A 65 -1.77 -4.03 -6.13
C GLU A 65 -0.52 -4.89 -6.24
N ILE A 66 -0.16 -5.50 -5.12
CA ILE A 66 0.87 -6.54 -5.03
C ILE A 66 0.48 -7.53 -3.94
N THR A 67 0.67 -8.83 -4.18
CA THR A 67 0.35 -9.88 -3.20
C THR A 67 1.61 -10.67 -2.85
N PHE A 68 1.80 -10.91 -1.56
CA PHE A 68 2.83 -11.79 -1.00
C PHE A 68 2.19 -13.06 -0.45
N GLY A 69 2.85 -14.20 -0.60
CA GLY A 69 2.34 -15.54 -0.23
C GLY A 69 1.51 -16.18 -1.33
N LYS A 70 1.41 -17.52 -1.29
CA LYS A 70 0.72 -18.33 -2.34
C LYS A 70 -0.61 -18.85 -1.85
N ASP A 71 -0.68 -19.28 -0.61
CA ASP A 71 -1.80 -20.02 -0.03
C ASP A 71 -2.27 -19.39 1.29
N GLY A 72 -3.50 -19.71 1.69
CA GLY A 72 -4.09 -19.27 2.93
C GLY A 72 -5.01 -18.06 2.80
N PRO A 73 -5.57 -17.58 3.93
CA PRO A 73 -6.44 -16.42 3.95
C PRO A 73 -5.72 -15.15 3.48
N LEU A 74 -6.45 -14.30 2.77
CA LEU A 74 -5.94 -13.03 2.24
C LEU A 74 -6.25 -11.89 3.20
N VAL A 75 -5.20 -11.20 3.64
CA VAL A 75 -5.27 -9.93 4.37
C VAL A 75 -4.96 -8.81 3.39
N VAL A 76 -5.83 -7.81 3.30
CA VAL A 76 -5.62 -6.63 2.45
C VAL A 76 -5.23 -5.45 3.33
N LEU A 77 -4.10 -4.83 3.04
CA LEU A 77 -3.64 -3.58 3.62
C LEU A 77 -3.92 -2.46 2.61
N CYS A 78 -4.80 -1.53 2.97
CA CYS A 78 -5.08 -0.35 2.14
C CYS A 78 -3.93 0.64 2.22
N VAL A 79 -3.51 1.13 1.07
CA VAL A 79 -2.47 2.16 0.93
C VAL A 79 -3.16 3.41 0.40
N GLU A 80 -3.45 4.38 1.26
CA GLU A 80 -4.08 5.66 0.93
C GLU A 80 -2.99 6.71 0.69
N TYR A 81 -3.11 7.52 -0.35
CA TYR A 81 -2.05 8.47 -0.74
C TYR A 81 -2.53 9.78 -1.37
N ASP A 82 -3.83 10.02 -1.45
CA ASP A 82 -4.36 11.31 -1.87
C ASP A 82 -4.18 12.38 -0.79
N ALA A 83 -4.10 13.62 -1.24
CA ALA A 83 -3.94 14.81 -0.40
C ALA A 83 -5.18 15.70 -0.48
N LEU A 84 -5.28 16.64 0.44
CA LEU A 84 -6.35 17.63 0.49
C LEU A 84 -5.98 18.90 -0.29
N PRO A 85 -6.96 19.57 -0.92
CA PRO A 85 -6.72 20.86 -1.55
C PRO A 85 -6.16 21.87 -0.56
N GLU A 86 -5.16 22.64 -0.98
CA GLU A 86 -4.52 23.75 -0.26
C GLU A 86 -3.70 23.37 0.99
N ILE A 87 -4.02 22.25 1.65
CA ILE A 87 -3.39 21.84 2.92
C ILE A 87 -2.56 20.54 2.80
N GLY A 88 -2.48 19.96 1.61
CA GLY A 88 -1.64 18.80 1.34
C GLY A 88 -2.01 17.57 2.19
N HIS A 89 -1.03 16.84 2.70
CA HIS A 89 -1.22 15.64 3.50
C HIS A 89 -1.63 15.92 4.97
N ALA A 90 -2.57 16.85 5.21
CA ALA A 90 -3.04 17.17 6.56
C ALA A 90 -3.79 16.00 7.24
N CYS A 91 -4.39 15.07 6.47
CA CYS A 91 -4.98 13.83 6.99
C CYS A 91 -3.94 12.73 7.28
N GLY A 92 -2.69 12.92 6.86
CA GLY A 92 -1.61 11.99 7.15
C GLY A 92 -1.54 10.78 6.22
N HIS A 93 -2.11 10.84 5.00
CA HIS A 93 -2.06 9.73 4.05
C HIS A 93 -0.63 9.33 3.65
N ASN A 94 0.33 10.27 3.65
CA ASN A 94 1.75 9.94 3.49
C ASN A 94 2.26 8.96 4.58
N ILE A 95 1.78 9.10 5.81
CA ILE A 95 2.12 8.20 6.93
C ILE A 95 1.32 6.90 6.83
N ILE A 96 0.03 6.96 6.49
CA ILE A 96 -0.82 5.78 6.32
C ILE A 96 -0.27 4.87 5.22
N ALA A 97 0.06 5.44 4.06
CA ALA A 97 0.68 4.70 2.96
C ALA A 97 1.96 3.99 3.39
N THR A 98 2.88 4.73 4.01
CA THR A 98 4.16 4.20 4.47
C THR A 98 4.01 3.13 5.55
N CYS A 99 3.08 3.28 6.48
CA CYS A 99 2.79 2.26 7.49
C CYS A 99 2.25 0.97 6.85
N SER A 100 1.30 1.07 5.91
CA SER A 100 0.73 -0.08 5.20
C SER A 100 1.79 -0.79 4.35
N ILE A 101 2.59 -0.04 3.60
CA ILE A 101 3.71 -0.59 2.80
C ILE A 101 4.74 -1.26 3.72
N GLY A 102 5.13 -0.61 4.81
CA GLY A 102 6.06 -1.15 5.79
C GLY A 102 5.55 -2.46 6.40
N ALA A 103 4.26 -2.52 6.78
CA ALA A 103 3.63 -3.73 7.30
C ALA A 103 3.65 -4.87 6.27
N GLY A 104 3.27 -4.61 5.03
CA GLY A 104 3.28 -5.62 3.96
C GLY A 104 4.68 -6.12 3.63
N LEU A 105 5.64 -5.22 3.47
CA LEU A 105 7.04 -5.57 3.22
C LEU A 105 7.69 -6.30 4.40
N GLY A 106 7.37 -5.92 5.63
CA GLY A 106 7.83 -6.63 6.84
C GLY A 106 7.27 -8.06 6.92
N LEU A 107 6.05 -8.28 6.44
CA LEU A 107 5.40 -9.60 6.42
C LEU A 107 5.82 -10.47 5.23
N ARG A 108 6.30 -9.92 4.12
CA ARG A 108 6.56 -10.65 2.87
C ARG A 108 7.39 -11.93 3.02
N ASN A 109 8.37 -11.92 3.94
CA ASN A 109 9.23 -13.08 4.22
C ASN A 109 8.65 -14.03 5.28
N LEU A 110 7.50 -13.69 5.84
CA LEU A 110 6.84 -14.45 6.91
C LEU A 110 5.54 -15.10 6.44
N VAL A 111 4.97 -14.68 5.32
CA VAL A 111 3.63 -15.11 4.85
C VAL A 111 3.52 -16.63 4.73
N ASP A 112 4.51 -17.31 4.17
CA ASP A 112 4.50 -18.77 4.02
C ASP A 112 4.58 -19.49 5.39
N LYS A 113 5.38 -18.95 6.32
CA LYS A 113 5.48 -19.48 7.69
C LYS A 113 4.20 -19.26 8.50
N LEU A 114 3.46 -18.19 8.19
CA LEU A 114 2.20 -17.85 8.84
C LEU A 114 0.99 -18.51 8.18
N GLY A 115 1.16 -19.07 6.97
CA GLY A 115 0.06 -19.66 6.19
C GLY A 115 -0.98 -18.64 5.76
N ILE A 116 -0.56 -17.43 5.39
CA ILE A 116 -1.43 -16.32 4.95
C ILE A 116 -0.92 -15.74 3.64
N ARG A 117 -1.79 -14.95 3.00
CA ARG A 117 -1.43 -14.03 1.93
C ARG A 117 -1.63 -12.60 2.40
N VAL A 118 -0.76 -11.69 1.97
CA VAL A 118 -0.89 -10.25 2.25
C VAL A 118 -0.90 -9.50 0.93
N LYS A 119 -1.96 -8.71 0.70
CA LYS A 119 -2.07 -7.80 -0.45
C LYS A 119 -1.86 -6.37 0.04
N LEU A 120 -0.96 -5.63 -0.59
CA LEU A 120 -0.96 -4.17 -0.56
C LEU A 120 -1.84 -3.70 -1.71
N LEU A 121 -2.88 -2.95 -1.41
CA LEU A 121 -3.80 -2.39 -2.38
C LEU A 121 -3.71 -0.86 -2.33
N GLY A 122 -3.21 -0.25 -3.39
CA GLY A 122 -3.23 1.19 -3.58
C GLY A 122 -4.67 1.67 -3.76
N THR A 123 -5.14 2.46 -2.79
CA THR A 123 -6.53 2.94 -2.69
C THR A 123 -6.57 4.45 -2.85
N PRO A 124 -6.59 4.96 -4.11
CA PRO A 124 -6.66 6.40 -4.38
C PRO A 124 -8.00 6.99 -3.96
N ALA A 125 -8.07 8.32 -3.88
CA ALA A 125 -9.30 9.10 -3.73
C ALA A 125 -10.13 8.72 -2.49
N GLU A 126 -9.48 8.67 -1.33
CA GLU A 126 -10.18 8.42 -0.05
C GLU A 126 -10.96 9.66 0.37
N GLU A 127 -10.37 10.84 0.30
CA GLU A 127 -10.94 12.13 0.74
C GLU A 127 -12.03 12.66 -0.21
N GLY A 128 -11.98 12.26 -1.48
CA GLY A 128 -12.92 12.76 -2.47
C GLY A 128 -13.20 11.75 -3.58
N GLY A 129 -14.48 11.40 -3.78
CA GLY A 129 -14.91 10.58 -4.92
C GLY A 129 -15.04 9.08 -4.66
N GLY A 130 -14.63 8.57 -3.50
CA GLY A 130 -14.92 7.19 -3.09
C GLY A 130 -14.17 6.13 -3.87
N GLY A 131 -12.86 6.29 -4.06
CA GLY A 131 -12.03 5.34 -4.79
C GLY A 131 -12.19 3.88 -4.33
N LYS A 132 -12.31 3.65 -3.01
CA LYS A 132 -12.57 2.30 -2.47
C LYS A 132 -13.91 1.69 -2.92
N ILE A 133 -14.92 2.50 -3.22
CA ILE A 133 -16.20 2.02 -3.77
C ILE A 133 -15.98 1.47 -5.18
N ILE A 134 -15.24 2.20 -6.01
CA ILE A 134 -14.90 1.76 -7.38
C ILE A 134 -14.05 0.48 -7.32
N LEU A 135 -13.07 0.42 -6.41
CA LEU A 135 -12.25 -0.79 -6.19
C LEU A 135 -13.11 -2.00 -5.79
N LEU A 136 -14.08 -1.80 -4.88
CA LEU A 136 -14.99 -2.86 -4.44
C LEU A 136 -15.85 -3.36 -5.59
N GLU A 137 -16.43 -2.47 -6.39
CA GLU A 137 -17.26 -2.80 -7.57
C GLU A 137 -16.46 -3.54 -8.65
N ASN A 138 -15.14 -3.31 -8.72
CA ASN A 138 -14.23 -3.96 -9.67
C ASN A 138 -13.46 -5.16 -9.05
N GLY A 139 -13.92 -5.70 -7.93
CA GLY A 139 -13.45 -6.97 -7.37
C GLY A 139 -12.12 -6.91 -6.60
N ALA A 140 -11.59 -5.73 -6.26
CA ALA A 140 -10.31 -5.58 -5.58
C ALA A 140 -10.24 -6.32 -4.23
N PHE A 141 -11.38 -6.50 -3.58
CA PHE A 141 -11.53 -7.12 -2.27
C PHE A 141 -12.06 -8.56 -2.33
N GLU A 142 -12.24 -9.13 -3.52
CA GLU A 142 -12.67 -10.52 -3.64
C GLU A 142 -11.66 -11.48 -2.98
N LEU A 143 -12.19 -12.53 -2.34
CA LEU A 143 -11.43 -13.54 -1.59
C LEU A 143 -10.65 -13.02 -0.38
N SER A 144 -10.80 -11.75 0.00
CA SER A 144 -10.16 -11.23 1.20
C SER A 144 -10.92 -11.63 2.46
N LEU A 145 -10.17 -11.97 3.52
CA LEU A 145 -10.73 -12.30 4.84
C LEU A 145 -10.89 -11.04 5.69
N ILE A 146 -9.96 -10.09 5.57
CA ILE A 146 -9.92 -8.87 6.36
C ILE A 146 -9.27 -7.74 5.55
N HIS A 147 -9.78 -6.53 5.73
CA HIS A 147 -9.24 -5.28 5.20
C HIS A 147 -8.78 -4.40 6.36
N ILE A 148 -7.59 -3.80 6.23
CA ILE A 148 -6.98 -2.92 7.24
C ILE A 148 -6.40 -1.70 6.53
#